data_03e1af51db83661e0a61a96bf6c7830e
#
_entry.id   03e1af51db83661e0a61a96bf6c7830e
#
_cell.length_a   1.000
_cell.length_b   1.000
_cell.length_c   1.000
_cell.angle_alpha   90.00
_cell.angle_beta   90.00
_cell.angle_gamma   90.00
#
_symmetry.space_group_name_H-M   'P 1'
#
loop_
_entity.id
_entity.type
_entity.pdbx_description
1 polymer ?
#
loop_
_entity_poly.entity_id
_entity_poly.type
_entity_poly.pdbx_seq_one_letter_code
_entity_poly.pdbx_strand_id
1 'polypeptide(L)'
;MADAKNEFTNVSSLKPESIGEPGKRTFRIMVSSASSTAAIWLEKEQLFQLGQAIQQMVANLPTERTASFPPTHREATPLTRLDFKLAKLVLGHDGPKSLFIIDAHDSDDDEATVRVWVDEEQINGFAEEALKLCAAGRSVCPLCARPIDPEGHACARTNGFAKLTPEELSEEL
;
A
#
# COMPACT_ATOMS: atom_id res chain seq x y z
N MET A 1 4.20 17.93 -12.80
CA MET A 1 4.63 16.75 -12.02
C MET A 1 6.15 16.81 -11.88
N ALA A 2 6.66 16.62 -10.69
CA ALA A 2 8.11 16.57 -10.46
C ALA A 2 8.71 15.35 -11.18
N ASP A 3 9.99 15.42 -11.51
CA ASP A 3 10.71 14.32 -12.13
C ASP A 3 10.95 13.16 -11.14
N ALA A 4 11.32 12.01 -11.65
CA ALA A 4 11.68 10.85 -10.85
C ALA A 4 13.04 10.30 -11.31
N LYS A 5 13.87 9.89 -10.34
CA LYS A 5 15.19 9.30 -10.62
C LYS A 5 15.09 7.95 -11.32
N ASN A 6 14.05 7.18 -10.99
CA ASN A 6 13.79 5.86 -11.57
C ASN A 6 12.30 5.71 -11.86
N GLU A 7 11.96 5.24 -13.04
CA GLU A 7 10.57 4.98 -13.43
C GLU A 7 10.34 3.50 -13.74
N PHE A 8 9.28 2.96 -13.15
CA PHE A 8 8.80 1.60 -13.38
C PHE A 8 7.49 1.68 -14.18
N THR A 9 7.56 1.42 -15.48
CA THR A 9 6.40 1.55 -16.39
C THR A 9 5.77 0.21 -16.78
N ASN A 10 6.55 -0.87 -16.80
CA ASN A 10 6.08 -2.22 -17.08
C ASN A 10 6.21 -3.08 -15.83
N VAL A 11 5.39 -2.76 -14.85
CA VAL A 11 5.41 -3.45 -13.57
C VAL A 11 4.83 -4.85 -13.72
N SER A 12 5.65 -5.86 -13.45
CA SER A 12 5.21 -7.26 -13.43
C SER A 12 4.63 -7.65 -12.07
N SER A 13 5.04 -6.98 -11.01
CA SER A 13 4.56 -7.24 -9.65
C SER A 13 4.65 -5.98 -8.80
N LEU A 14 3.56 -5.67 -8.11
CA LEU A 14 3.47 -4.65 -7.08
C LEU A 14 2.79 -5.29 -5.87
N LYS A 15 3.55 -5.54 -4.79
CA LYS A 15 3.04 -6.24 -3.60
C LYS A 15 3.52 -5.60 -2.32
N PRO A 16 2.65 -5.51 -1.31
CA PRO A 16 3.07 -5.22 0.05
C PRO A 16 3.58 -6.52 0.71
N GLU A 17 4.57 -6.38 1.55
CA GLU A 17 5.09 -7.49 2.34
C GLU A 17 5.29 -7.08 3.79
N SER A 18 5.13 -8.03 4.70
CA SER A 18 5.50 -7.86 6.11
C SER A 18 6.54 -8.89 6.50
N ILE A 19 7.54 -8.46 7.26
CA ILE A 19 8.64 -9.28 7.73
C ILE A 19 8.70 -9.22 9.25
N GLY A 20 8.80 -10.37 9.90
CA GLY A 20 8.86 -10.49 11.35
C GLY A 20 7.59 -11.08 11.97
N GLU A 21 7.60 -11.17 13.30
CA GLU A 21 6.50 -11.71 14.08
C GLU A 21 5.40 -10.67 14.34
N PRO A 22 4.15 -11.08 14.61
CA PRO A 22 3.08 -10.16 15.00
C PRO A 22 3.50 -9.24 16.16
N GLY A 23 3.28 -7.92 15.96
CA GLY A 23 3.69 -6.88 16.90
C GLY A 23 5.11 -6.35 16.72
N LYS A 24 5.94 -7.01 15.90
CA LYS A 24 7.33 -6.62 15.58
C LYS A 24 7.59 -6.64 14.07
N ARG A 25 6.55 -6.43 13.27
CA ARG A 25 6.66 -6.49 11.81
C ARG A 25 7.25 -5.22 11.23
N THR A 26 8.09 -5.40 10.24
CA THR A 26 8.52 -4.35 9.32
C THR A 26 7.78 -4.53 8.01
N PHE A 27 7.35 -3.43 7.40
CA PHE A 27 6.58 -3.44 6.16
C PHE A 27 7.40 -2.89 5.02
N ARG A 28 7.18 -3.43 3.83
CA ARG A 28 7.78 -2.92 2.60
C ARG A 28 6.86 -3.08 1.41
N ILE A 29 7.05 -2.24 0.41
CA ILE A 29 6.44 -2.38 -0.91
C ILE A 29 7.50 -2.96 -1.84
N MET A 30 7.18 -4.08 -2.48
CA MET A 30 8.04 -4.69 -3.50
C MET A 30 7.49 -4.38 -4.87
N VAL A 31 8.33 -3.76 -5.69
CA VAL A 31 8.03 -3.46 -7.09
C VAL A 31 9.01 -4.21 -7.97
N SER A 32 8.52 -4.90 -8.96
CA SER A 32 9.34 -5.62 -9.94
C SER A 32 8.92 -5.28 -11.35
N SER A 33 9.90 -5.10 -12.21
CA SER A 33 9.76 -5.03 -13.65
C SER A 33 10.74 -6.03 -14.28
N ALA A 34 10.75 -6.15 -15.61
CA ALA A 34 11.61 -7.10 -16.30
C ALA A 34 13.11 -6.98 -15.95
N SER A 35 13.59 -5.76 -15.67
CA SER A 35 15.00 -5.46 -15.46
C SER A 35 15.34 -4.82 -14.13
N SER A 36 14.34 -4.48 -13.32
CA SER A 36 14.55 -3.70 -12.11
C SER A 36 13.64 -4.11 -10.97
N THR A 37 14.13 -3.95 -9.75
CA THR A 37 13.34 -4.19 -8.53
C THR A 37 13.56 -3.05 -7.55
N ALA A 38 12.54 -2.75 -6.77
CA ALA A 38 12.63 -1.79 -5.67
C ALA A 38 11.97 -2.37 -4.41
N ALA A 39 12.67 -2.26 -3.29
CA ALA A 39 12.15 -2.52 -1.97
C ALA A 39 12.03 -1.18 -1.23
N ILE A 40 10.80 -0.79 -0.91
CA ILE A 40 10.49 0.48 -0.27
C ILE A 40 9.99 0.19 1.13
N TRP A 41 10.80 0.48 2.14
CA TRP A 41 10.46 0.23 3.54
C TRP A 41 9.64 1.37 4.11
N LEU A 42 8.54 1.03 4.78
CA LEU A 42 7.62 2.01 5.35
C LEU A 42 7.00 1.50 6.65
N GLU A 43 6.38 2.42 7.37
CA GLU A 43 5.66 2.08 8.59
C GLU A 43 4.26 1.51 8.26
N LYS A 44 3.72 0.70 9.16
CA LYS A 44 2.39 0.10 9.04
C LYS A 44 1.31 1.14 8.73
N GLU A 45 1.34 2.27 9.43
CA GLU A 45 0.36 3.33 9.25
C GLU A 45 0.44 3.97 7.86
N GLN A 46 1.65 4.16 7.34
CA GLN A 46 1.85 4.65 5.97
C GLN A 46 1.25 3.68 4.94
N LEU A 47 1.47 2.38 5.11
CA LEU A 47 0.91 1.35 4.24
C LEU A 47 -0.62 1.32 4.31
N PHE A 48 -1.17 1.41 5.51
CA PHE A 48 -2.61 1.45 5.73
C PHE A 48 -3.26 2.68 5.08
N GLN A 49 -2.69 3.85 5.30
CA GLN A 49 -3.17 5.10 4.70
C GLN A 49 -3.10 5.06 3.17
N LEU A 50 -2.03 4.49 2.61
CA LEU A 50 -1.90 4.30 1.17
C LEU A 50 -3.02 3.39 0.63
N GLY A 51 -3.27 2.26 1.27
CA GLY A 51 -4.34 1.35 0.87
C GLY A 51 -5.72 2.01 0.87
N GLN A 52 -6.02 2.78 1.91
CA GLN A 52 -7.27 3.52 1.99
C GLN A 52 -7.37 4.64 0.94
N ALA A 53 -6.30 5.38 0.72
CA ALA A 53 -6.26 6.44 -0.28
C ALA A 53 -6.49 5.90 -1.70
N ILE A 54 -5.90 4.75 -2.01
CA ILE A 54 -6.12 4.06 -3.30
C ILE A 54 -7.59 3.69 -3.46
N GLN A 55 -8.20 3.07 -2.47
CA GLN A 55 -9.62 2.69 -2.54
C GLN A 55 -10.54 3.90 -2.74
N GLN A 56 -10.28 4.99 -2.03
CA GLN A 56 -11.03 6.23 -2.21
C GLN A 56 -10.85 6.84 -3.60
N MET A 57 -9.62 6.84 -4.11
CA MET A 57 -9.32 7.37 -5.43
C MET A 57 -10.03 6.56 -6.53
N VAL A 58 -9.94 5.24 -6.47
CA VAL A 58 -10.59 4.34 -7.44
C VAL A 58 -12.11 4.50 -7.41
N ALA A 59 -12.71 4.60 -6.22
CA ALA A 59 -14.16 4.77 -6.05
C ALA A 59 -14.68 6.06 -6.67
N ASN A 60 -13.85 7.11 -6.74
CA ASN A 60 -14.23 8.42 -7.27
C ASN A 60 -13.96 8.58 -8.77
N LEU A 61 -13.37 7.58 -9.43
CA LEU A 61 -13.06 7.64 -10.84
C LEU A 61 -14.21 7.09 -11.72
N PRO A 62 -14.36 7.55 -12.99
CA PRO A 62 -15.32 6.99 -13.93
C PRO A 62 -15.06 5.49 -14.18
N THR A 63 -16.12 4.72 -14.40
CA THR A 63 -16.07 3.24 -14.54
C THR A 63 -15.46 2.75 -15.84
N GLU A 64 -15.45 3.55 -16.90
CA GLU A 64 -14.93 3.15 -18.21
C GLU A 64 -13.59 3.83 -18.49
N ARG A 65 -12.51 3.06 -18.38
CA ARG A 65 -11.14 3.54 -18.59
C ARG A 65 -10.30 2.49 -19.28
N THR A 66 -9.45 2.95 -20.21
CA THR A 66 -8.46 2.11 -20.86
C THR A 66 -7.06 2.61 -20.50
N ALA A 67 -6.25 1.76 -19.89
CA ALA A 67 -4.88 2.10 -19.53
C ALA A 67 -3.98 2.25 -20.77
N SER A 68 -3.17 3.29 -20.76
CA SER A 68 -2.17 3.55 -21.81
C SER A 68 -0.83 3.84 -21.16
N PHE A 69 0.06 2.86 -21.16
CA PHE A 69 1.37 3.00 -20.54
C PHE A 69 2.30 3.90 -21.34
N PRO A 70 3.16 4.68 -20.67
CA PRO A 70 4.20 5.43 -21.33
C PRO A 70 5.09 4.51 -22.17
N PRO A 71 5.61 4.98 -23.31
CA PRO A 71 6.52 4.17 -24.11
C PRO A 71 7.75 3.82 -23.29
N THR A 72 8.03 2.53 -23.20
CA THR A 72 9.28 2.05 -22.61
C THR A 72 10.42 2.40 -23.54
N HIS A 73 11.32 3.24 -23.10
CA HIS A 73 12.59 3.40 -23.80
C HIS A 73 13.34 2.07 -23.69
N ARG A 74 13.50 1.42 -24.83
CA ARG A 74 14.25 0.16 -24.98
C ARG A 74 15.77 0.35 -24.91
N GLU A 75 16.25 1.33 -24.21
CA GLU A 75 17.65 1.32 -23.85
C GLU A 75 17.87 0.17 -22.88
N ALA A 76 18.92 -0.60 -23.11
CA ALA A 76 19.34 -1.66 -22.19
C ALA A 76 19.69 -1.02 -20.85
N THR A 77 18.65 -0.79 -20.06
CA THR A 77 18.78 -0.23 -18.72
C THR A 77 19.50 -1.27 -17.87
N PRO A 78 20.60 -0.93 -17.23
CA PRO A 78 21.26 -1.86 -16.33
C PRO A 78 20.24 -2.29 -15.26
N LEU A 79 20.34 -3.54 -14.82
CA LEU A 79 19.56 -4.08 -13.70
C LEU A 79 19.65 -3.12 -12.52
N THR A 80 18.55 -2.47 -12.19
CA THR A 80 18.47 -1.55 -11.07
C THR A 80 17.85 -2.26 -9.89
N ARG A 81 18.57 -2.29 -8.78
CA ARG A 81 18.06 -2.72 -7.47
C ARG A 81 18.07 -1.55 -6.53
N LEU A 82 16.89 -1.19 -6.07
CA LEU A 82 16.71 -0.13 -5.11
C LEU A 82 16.21 -0.71 -3.79
N ASP A 83 16.78 -0.22 -2.70
CA ASP A 83 16.38 -0.59 -1.34
C ASP A 83 16.52 0.65 -0.46
N PHE A 84 15.40 1.21 -0.02
CA PHE A 84 15.41 2.45 0.76
C PHE A 84 14.20 2.56 1.69
N LYS A 85 14.36 3.38 2.73
CA LYS A 85 13.27 3.73 3.63
C LYS A 85 12.48 4.92 3.07
N LEU A 86 11.16 4.78 3.08
CA LEU A 86 10.26 5.83 2.63
C LEU A 86 10.28 7.04 3.57
N ALA A 87 10.54 8.21 3.03
CA ALA A 87 10.37 9.47 3.72
C ALA A 87 9.02 10.12 3.37
N LYS A 88 8.66 10.10 2.08
CA LYS A 88 7.44 10.73 1.58
C LYS A 88 6.85 9.88 0.46
N LEU A 89 5.53 9.81 0.40
CA LEU A 89 4.81 9.09 -0.64
C LEU A 89 3.71 10.00 -1.23
N VAL A 90 3.61 9.99 -2.55
CA VAL A 90 2.56 10.71 -3.28
C VAL A 90 1.82 9.74 -4.18
N LEU A 91 0.50 9.72 -4.05
CA LEU A 91 -0.40 8.96 -4.92
C LEU A 91 -1.03 9.91 -5.94
N GLY A 92 -0.98 9.55 -7.21
CA GLY A 92 -1.57 10.32 -8.29
C GLY A 92 -2.33 9.45 -9.28
N HIS A 93 -3.06 10.11 -10.16
CA HIS A 93 -3.77 9.47 -11.28
C HIS A 93 -3.60 10.33 -12.54
N ASP A 94 -3.16 9.69 -13.61
CA ASP A 94 -3.09 10.30 -14.94
C ASP A 94 -4.40 9.96 -15.69
N GLY A 95 -5.31 10.92 -15.76
CA GLY A 95 -6.63 10.73 -16.38
C GLY A 95 -6.56 10.31 -17.85
N PRO A 96 -5.80 11.02 -18.72
CA PRO A 96 -5.65 10.66 -20.12
C PRO A 96 -5.10 9.25 -20.36
N LYS A 97 -4.18 8.80 -19.54
CA LYS A 97 -3.58 7.45 -19.62
C LYS A 97 -4.35 6.40 -18.82
N SER A 98 -5.24 6.80 -17.93
CA SER A 98 -5.95 5.94 -16.98
C SER A 98 -4.99 5.08 -16.14
N LEU A 99 -3.90 5.67 -15.71
CA LEU A 99 -2.89 5.02 -14.89
C LEU A 99 -2.76 5.66 -13.52
N PHE A 100 -2.46 4.85 -12.54
CA PHE A 100 -2.12 5.30 -11.20
C PHE A 100 -0.62 5.47 -11.08
N ILE A 101 -0.23 6.45 -10.28
CA ILE A 101 1.16 6.81 -10.06
C ILE A 101 1.44 6.76 -8.57
N ILE A 102 2.49 6.03 -8.20
CA ILE A 102 3.02 6.05 -6.84
C ILE A 102 4.43 6.63 -6.90
N ASP A 103 4.62 7.80 -6.32
CA ASP A 103 5.92 8.44 -6.16
C ASP A 103 6.43 8.18 -4.75
N ALA A 104 7.53 7.44 -4.64
CA ALA A 104 8.19 7.15 -3.39
C ALA A 104 9.51 7.93 -3.29
N HIS A 105 9.71 8.63 -2.19
CA HIS A 105 10.87 9.48 -1.93
C HIS A 105 11.64 8.95 -0.72
N ASP A 106 12.95 8.90 -0.81
CA ASP A 106 13.87 8.59 0.28
C ASP A 106 14.24 9.83 1.13
N SER A 107 13.85 11.00 0.65
CA SER A 107 14.08 12.30 1.27
C SER A 107 12.90 13.24 1.02
N ASP A 108 12.93 14.43 1.57
CA ASP A 108 11.91 15.47 1.34
C ASP A 108 12.10 16.24 0.02
N ASP A 109 12.98 15.77 -0.85
CA ASP A 109 13.21 16.38 -2.16
C ASP A 109 11.95 16.28 -3.05
N ASP A 110 11.85 17.18 -4.01
CA ASP A 110 10.73 17.20 -4.97
C ASP A 110 10.84 16.05 -5.99
N GLU A 111 12.04 15.59 -6.28
CA GLU A 111 12.28 14.49 -7.21
C GLU A 111 12.04 13.15 -6.52
N ALA A 112 11.14 12.33 -7.06
CA ALA A 112 10.87 11.01 -6.54
C ALA A 112 12.07 10.07 -6.75
N THR A 113 12.39 9.26 -5.76
CA THR A 113 13.40 8.19 -5.89
C THR A 113 12.92 7.13 -6.86
N VAL A 114 11.64 6.78 -6.76
CA VAL A 114 10.96 5.82 -7.64
C VAL A 114 9.57 6.33 -7.99
N ARG A 115 9.24 6.28 -9.26
CA ARG A 115 7.87 6.44 -9.78
C ARG A 115 7.36 5.13 -10.35
N VAL A 116 6.22 4.68 -9.88
CA VAL A 116 5.58 3.43 -10.31
C VAL A 116 4.30 3.76 -11.06
N TRP A 117 4.18 3.25 -12.29
CA TRP A 117 2.99 3.36 -13.12
C TRP A 117 2.27 2.02 -13.15
N VAL A 118 1.02 1.99 -12.72
CA VAL A 118 0.20 0.78 -12.67
C VAL A 118 -1.22 1.05 -13.14
N ASP A 119 -1.89 0.00 -13.63
CA ASP A 119 -3.30 0.06 -13.98
C ASP A 119 -4.21 -0.12 -12.74
N GLU A 120 -5.50 -0.04 -12.96
CA GLU A 120 -6.49 -0.16 -11.91
C GLU A 120 -6.50 -1.54 -11.25
N GLU A 121 -6.31 -2.60 -12.02
CA GLU A 121 -6.28 -3.97 -11.49
C GLU A 121 -5.09 -4.17 -10.54
N GLN A 122 -3.92 -3.71 -10.96
CA GLN A 122 -2.70 -3.79 -10.14
C GLN A 122 -2.81 -2.97 -8.85
N ILE A 123 -3.31 -1.74 -8.94
CA ILE A 123 -3.40 -0.86 -7.78
C ILE A 123 -4.48 -1.33 -6.80
N ASN A 124 -5.60 -1.85 -7.29
CA ASN A 124 -6.65 -2.43 -6.44
C ASN A 124 -6.17 -3.67 -5.72
N GLY A 125 -5.52 -4.58 -6.43
CA GLY A 125 -4.93 -5.78 -5.84
C GLY A 125 -3.92 -5.44 -4.74
N PHE A 126 -3.07 -4.46 -4.99
CA PHE A 126 -2.12 -3.97 -4.00
C PHE A 126 -2.83 -3.40 -2.76
N ALA A 127 -3.84 -2.55 -2.94
CA ALA A 127 -4.58 -1.95 -1.83
C ALA A 127 -5.29 -2.98 -0.96
N GLU A 128 -5.91 -3.98 -1.56
CA GLU A 128 -6.55 -5.08 -0.83
C GLU A 128 -5.55 -5.88 -0.01
N GLU A 129 -4.42 -6.25 -0.59
CA GLU A 129 -3.35 -6.97 0.12
C GLU A 129 -2.74 -6.11 1.24
N ALA A 130 -2.52 -4.82 0.99
CA ALA A 130 -1.99 -3.90 2.00
C ALA A 130 -2.89 -3.81 3.23
N LEU A 131 -4.19 -3.67 3.03
CA LEU A 131 -5.15 -3.61 4.13
C LEU A 131 -5.26 -4.94 4.89
N LYS A 132 -5.21 -6.07 4.19
CA LYS A 132 -5.15 -7.40 4.80
C LYS A 132 -3.89 -7.58 5.65
N LEU A 133 -2.74 -7.17 5.14
CA LEU A 133 -1.47 -7.24 5.88
C LEU A 133 -1.51 -6.39 7.15
N CYS A 134 -2.06 -5.18 7.06
CA CYS A 134 -2.20 -4.30 8.23
C CYS A 134 -3.13 -4.87 9.29
N ALA A 135 -4.18 -5.59 8.88
CA ALA A 135 -5.11 -6.28 9.77
C ALA A 135 -4.57 -7.62 10.30
N ALA A 136 -3.62 -8.24 9.60
CA ALA A 136 -3.08 -9.55 9.96
C ALA A 136 -2.34 -9.52 11.30
N GLY A 137 -2.49 -10.58 12.09
CA GLY A 137 -1.89 -10.69 13.42
C GLY A 137 -2.67 -9.99 14.53
N ARG A 138 -3.77 -9.32 14.21
CA ARG A 138 -4.73 -8.85 15.20
C ARG A 138 -5.82 -9.88 15.42
N SER A 139 -6.20 -10.11 16.69
CA SER A 139 -7.38 -10.88 17.01
C SER A 139 -8.62 -10.20 16.41
N VAL A 140 -9.55 -11.01 15.95
CA VAL A 140 -10.82 -10.51 15.39
C VAL A 140 -11.88 -10.53 16.49
N CYS A 141 -12.63 -9.44 16.63
CA CYS A 141 -13.74 -9.38 17.58
C CYS A 141 -14.81 -10.40 17.20
N PRO A 142 -15.17 -11.33 18.11
CA PRO A 142 -16.18 -12.34 17.82
C PRO A 142 -17.59 -11.77 17.60
N LEU A 143 -17.84 -10.54 18.04
CA LEU A 143 -19.15 -9.90 17.95
C LEU A 143 -19.33 -9.08 16.65
N CYS A 144 -18.32 -8.33 16.23
CA CYS A 144 -18.43 -7.44 15.06
C CYS A 144 -17.48 -7.77 13.92
N ALA A 145 -16.62 -8.79 14.08
CA ALA A 145 -15.64 -9.25 13.10
C ALA A 145 -14.57 -8.20 12.69
N ARG A 146 -14.43 -7.14 13.46
CA ARG A 146 -13.38 -6.12 13.25
C ARG A 146 -12.11 -6.49 14.01
N PRO A 147 -10.93 -6.10 13.50
CA PRO A 147 -9.67 -6.30 14.22
C PRO A 147 -9.68 -5.60 15.59
N ILE A 148 -9.14 -6.27 16.59
CA ILE A 148 -8.99 -5.74 17.94
C ILE A 148 -7.61 -5.13 18.09
N ASP A 149 -7.55 -3.86 18.51
CA ASP A 149 -6.29 -3.20 18.82
C ASP A 149 -5.72 -3.68 20.16
N PRO A 150 -4.36 -3.72 20.32
CA PRO A 150 -3.74 -4.09 21.60
C PRO A 150 -4.19 -3.21 22.78
N GLU A 151 -4.56 -1.96 22.50
CA GLU A 151 -5.06 -1.01 23.50
C GLU A 151 -6.54 -1.19 23.84
N GLY A 152 -7.22 -2.12 23.18
CA GLY A 152 -8.62 -2.43 23.35
C GLY A 152 -9.48 -2.08 22.14
N HIS A 153 -10.71 -2.52 22.16
CA HIS A 153 -11.66 -2.42 21.06
C HIS A 153 -13.03 -1.96 21.56
N ALA A 154 -13.51 -0.84 21.02
CA ALA A 154 -14.86 -0.39 21.25
C ALA A 154 -15.80 -1.08 20.25
N CYS A 155 -16.58 -2.05 20.72
CA CYS A 155 -17.49 -2.82 19.89
C CYS A 155 -18.90 -2.24 19.91
N ALA A 156 -19.43 -1.89 18.75
CA ALA A 156 -20.79 -1.39 18.60
C ALA A 156 -21.88 -2.43 18.94
N ARG A 157 -21.50 -3.70 19.05
CA ARG A 157 -22.41 -4.80 19.42
C ARG A 157 -22.39 -5.16 20.90
N THR A 158 -21.53 -4.52 21.69
CA THR A 158 -21.58 -4.64 23.15
C THR A 158 -22.45 -3.56 23.77
N ASN A 159 -23.14 -3.91 24.86
CA ASN A 159 -23.92 -2.92 25.60
C ASN A 159 -22.97 -1.90 26.25
N GLY A 160 -23.18 -0.62 25.93
CA GLY A 160 -22.44 0.49 26.52
C GLY A 160 -21.18 0.94 25.78
N PHE A 161 -20.84 0.35 24.65
CA PHE A 161 -19.66 0.72 23.84
C PHE A 161 -18.35 0.79 24.66
N ALA A 162 -18.24 -0.04 25.70
CA ALA A 162 -17.02 -0.11 26.48
C ALA A 162 -15.86 -0.65 25.63
N LYS A 163 -14.71 -0.05 25.80
CA LYS A 163 -13.49 -0.51 25.16
C LYS A 163 -12.97 -1.74 25.89
N LEU A 164 -13.14 -2.91 25.28
CA LEU A 164 -12.76 -4.18 25.87
C LEU A 164 -11.39 -4.64 25.36
N THR A 165 -10.62 -5.28 26.23
CA THR A 165 -9.36 -5.91 25.84
C THR A 165 -9.63 -7.25 25.14
N PRO A 166 -8.64 -7.80 24.39
CA PRO A 166 -8.80 -9.11 23.75
C PRO A 166 -9.11 -10.24 24.72
N GLU A 167 -8.62 -10.16 25.96
CA GLU A 167 -8.86 -11.14 27.01
C GLU A 167 -10.31 -11.08 27.51
N GLU A 168 -10.82 -9.90 27.77
CA GLU A 168 -12.22 -9.69 28.18
C GLU A 168 -13.23 -10.11 27.12
N LEU A 169 -12.90 -9.93 25.84
CA LEU A 169 -13.76 -10.37 24.73
C LEU A 169 -13.83 -11.88 24.58
N SER A 170 -12.79 -12.63 25.01
CA SER A 170 -12.79 -14.08 24.97
C SER A 170 -13.61 -14.71 26.12
N GLU A 171 -13.84 -14.00 27.21
CA GLU A 171 -14.61 -14.48 28.36
C GLU A 171 -16.14 -14.33 28.17
N GLU A 172 -16.58 -13.45 27.24
CA GLU A 172 -18.02 -13.27 26.95
C GLU A 172 -18.60 -14.29 25.95
N LEU A 173 -17.80 -15.23 25.50
CA LEU A 173 -18.23 -16.36 24.68
C LEU A 173 -18.48 -17.58 25.55
#